data_56c842c5be5a21d8984ad5c8f6b8889b
#
_entry.id   56c842c5be5a21d8984ad5c8f6b8889b
#
_cell.length_a   1.000
_cell.length_b   1.000
_cell.length_c   1.000
_cell.angle_alpha   90.00
_cell.angle_beta   90.00
_cell.angle_gamma   90.00
#
_symmetry.space_group_name_H-M   'P 1'
#
loop_
_entity.id
_entity.type
_entity.pdbx_description
1 polymer ?
#
loop_
_entity_poly.entity_id
_entity_poly.type
_entity_poly.pdbx_seq_one_letter_code
_entity_poly.pdbx_strand_id
1 'polypeptide(L)'
;MEHLDHFKGLRCLEAAARHKSYTQAAEELHITQAAVSQQLRLLEAHLGIKLFIRRGRSMQPTSRAQHLADTLTAAFGSIGSCWQEIQCQGVPGELNITTTQSFASLILLPNLGQFNRLHPEIKVRVWASSQLEDLQHAEMDIGIRFGDIDAGELYCRHLFDDDTVPLCSSQLAQEQALTHASQLSQCWLIDADDKPGQDWLAWFAAAGITPDTQALNWVRVANLDMALSTALSGHGVFLGSRLMAQQYIRAGTLTAPLPQVLPGGIRYHLLYHAASPKLARIRRFEDWLLALIASLKTQASA
;
A
#
# COMPACT_ATOMS: atom_id res chain seq x y z
N MET A 1 -14.42 -9.90 33.47
CA MET A 1 -14.85 -10.85 32.41
C MET A 1 -16.39 -10.94 32.24
N GLU A 2 -17.15 -10.22 33.02
CA GLU A 2 -18.65 -10.21 32.99
C GLU A 2 -19.27 -9.68 31.68
N HIS A 3 -18.49 -9.01 30.82
CA HIS A 3 -19.03 -8.39 29.59
C HIS A 3 -18.95 -9.30 28.34
N LEU A 4 -18.34 -10.47 28.42
CA LEU A 4 -18.22 -11.42 27.30
C LEU A 4 -19.47 -12.29 27.08
N ASP A 5 -20.40 -12.30 28.04
CA ASP A 5 -21.68 -13.00 27.88
C ASP A 5 -22.53 -12.44 26.74
N HIS A 6 -22.23 -11.22 26.27
CA HIS A 6 -22.91 -10.54 25.18
C HIS A 6 -22.18 -10.63 23.84
N PHE A 7 -21.25 -11.57 23.64
CA PHE A 7 -20.41 -11.67 22.44
C PHE A 7 -21.20 -11.69 21.12
N LYS A 8 -22.34 -12.39 21.10
CA LYS A 8 -23.26 -12.40 19.94
C LYS A 8 -23.82 -11.00 19.66
N GLY A 9 -24.19 -10.26 20.70
CA GLY A 9 -24.68 -8.89 20.60
C GLY A 9 -23.58 -7.92 20.10
N LEU A 10 -22.34 -8.09 20.58
CA LEU A 10 -21.20 -7.28 20.14
C LEU A 10 -20.86 -7.53 18.66
N ARG A 11 -20.91 -8.77 18.18
CA ARG A 11 -20.77 -9.08 16.75
C ARG A 11 -21.86 -8.43 15.89
N CYS A 12 -23.13 -8.49 16.37
CA CYS A 12 -24.26 -7.85 15.70
C CYS A 12 -24.12 -6.33 15.68
N LEU A 13 -23.59 -5.71 16.76
CA LEU A 13 -23.35 -4.28 16.83
C LEU A 13 -22.29 -3.84 15.81
N GLU A 14 -21.15 -4.51 15.77
CA GLU A 14 -20.07 -4.20 14.82
C GLU A 14 -20.56 -4.27 13.37
N ALA A 15 -21.15 -5.41 12.96
CA ALA A 15 -21.64 -5.61 11.60
C ALA A 15 -22.74 -4.59 11.23
N ALA A 16 -23.71 -4.35 12.13
CA ALA A 16 -24.80 -3.40 11.90
C ALA A 16 -24.32 -1.95 11.80
N ALA A 17 -23.29 -1.56 12.56
CA ALA A 17 -22.71 -0.22 12.48
C ALA A 17 -21.92 -0.03 11.19
N ARG A 18 -21.10 -0.99 10.77
CA ARG A 18 -20.29 -0.96 9.57
C ARG A 18 -21.15 -0.95 8.30
N HIS A 19 -22.18 -1.79 8.22
CA HIS A 19 -23.09 -1.82 7.09
C HIS A 19 -24.19 -0.74 7.11
N LYS A 20 -24.42 -0.11 8.26
CA LYS A 20 -25.58 0.78 8.50
C LYS A 20 -26.92 0.13 8.10
N SER A 21 -26.99 -1.19 8.19
CA SER A 21 -28.12 -2.03 7.75
C SER A 21 -28.17 -3.33 8.55
N TYR A 22 -29.33 -3.60 9.16
CA TYR A 22 -29.56 -4.86 9.86
C TYR A 22 -29.70 -6.05 8.92
N THR A 23 -30.16 -5.81 7.68
CA THR A 23 -30.29 -6.86 6.67
C THR A 23 -28.91 -7.32 6.20
N GLN A 24 -28.03 -6.40 5.83
CA GLN A 24 -26.66 -6.72 5.41
C GLN A 24 -25.83 -7.35 6.54
N ALA A 25 -26.03 -6.87 7.77
CA ALA A 25 -25.39 -7.48 8.94
C ALA A 25 -25.88 -8.94 9.16
N ALA A 26 -27.16 -9.19 8.92
CA ALA A 26 -27.74 -10.52 9.04
C ALA A 26 -27.19 -11.49 7.96
N GLU A 27 -27.07 -11.02 6.73
CA GLU A 27 -26.47 -11.76 5.61
C GLU A 27 -25.01 -12.13 5.92
N GLU A 28 -24.19 -11.17 6.36
CA GLU A 28 -22.79 -11.42 6.73
C GLU A 28 -22.65 -12.41 7.89
N LEU A 29 -23.51 -12.28 8.91
CA LEU A 29 -23.44 -13.12 10.09
C LEU A 29 -24.15 -14.48 9.91
N HIS A 30 -24.77 -14.74 8.75
CA HIS A 30 -25.55 -15.93 8.44
C HIS A 30 -26.68 -16.20 9.43
N ILE A 31 -27.39 -15.13 9.85
CA ILE A 31 -28.55 -15.20 10.75
C ILE A 31 -29.71 -14.37 10.19
N THR A 32 -30.87 -14.41 10.82
CA THR A 32 -32.02 -13.60 10.39
C THR A 32 -31.90 -12.15 10.88
N GLN A 33 -32.48 -11.20 10.13
CA GLN A 33 -32.58 -9.80 10.57
C GLN A 33 -33.28 -9.65 11.93
N ALA A 34 -34.29 -10.51 12.20
CA ALA A 34 -34.96 -10.55 13.49
C ALA A 34 -34.01 -10.93 14.63
N ALA A 35 -33.10 -11.89 14.39
CA ALA A 35 -32.07 -12.29 15.35
C ALA A 35 -31.08 -11.15 15.63
N VAL A 36 -30.60 -10.43 14.59
CA VAL A 36 -29.77 -9.23 14.77
C VAL A 36 -30.49 -8.19 15.63
N SER A 37 -31.75 -7.88 15.31
CA SER A 37 -32.55 -6.91 16.06
C SER A 37 -32.73 -7.32 17.52
N GLN A 38 -32.95 -8.61 17.79
CA GLN A 38 -33.11 -9.15 19.14
C GLN A 38 -31.78 -9.04 19.93
N GLN A 39 -30.66 -9.42 19.35
CA GLN A 39 -29.35 -9.33 20.00
C GLN A 39 -29.00 -7.87 20.35
N LEU A 40 -29.28 -6.94 19.46
CA LEU A 40 -29.05 -5.52 19.71
C LEU A 40 -29.97 -4.97 20.81
N ARG A 41 -31.23 -5.37 20.87
CA ARG A 41 -32.14 -4.98 21.98
C ARG A 41 -31.67 -5.50 23.32
N LEU A 42 -31.19 -6.75 23.40
CA LEU A 42 -30.63 -7.31 24.62
C LEU A 42 -29.38 -6.54 25.07
N LEU A 43 -28.52 -6.16 24.14
CA LEU A 43 -27.33 -5.36 24.42
C LEU A 43 -27.71 -3.94 24.89
N GLU A 44 -28.70 -3.29 24.25
CA GLU A 44 -29.25 -1.99 24.67
C GLU A 44 -29.87 -2.06 26.07
N ALA A 45 -30.62 -3.12 26.36
CA ALA A 45 -31.23 -3.31 27.68
C ALA A 45 -30.16 -3.48 28.78
N HIS A 46 -29.09 -4.22 28.50
CA HIS A 46 -27.97 -4.42 29.43
C HIS A 46 -27.19 -3.11 29.67
N LEU A 47 -26.92 -2.35 28.60
CA LEU A 47 -26.17 -1.09 28.69
C LEU A 47 -27.03 0.10 29.16
N GLY A 48 -28.36 -0.03 29.18
CA GLY A 48 -29.29 1.03 29.55
C GLY A 48 -29.32 2.21 28.56
N ILE A 49 -28.79 2.04 27.32
CA ILE A 49 -28.70 3.08 26.31
C ILE A 49 -29.13 2.59 24.94
N LYS A 50 -29.58 3.50 24.10
CA LYS A 50 -29.82 3.21 22.68
C LYS A 50 -28.52 3.23 21.91
N LEU A 51 -28.32 2.16 21.12
CA LEU A 51 -27.14 2.01 20.25
C LEU A 51 -27.41 2.48 18.83
N PHE A 52 -28.68 2.34 18.37
CA PHE A 52 -29.09 2.76 17.04
C PHE A 52 -30.30 3.68 17.09
N ILE A 53 -30.30 4.65 16.18
CA ILE A 53 -31.42 5.56 15.93
C ILE A 53 -31.91 5.39 14.49
N ARG A 54 -33.23 5.45 14.30
CA ARG A 54 -33.82 5.38 12.97
C ARG A 54 -33.85 6.77 12.34
N ARG A 55 -33.17 6.93 11.20
CA ARG A 55 -33.26 8.14 10.36
C ARG A 55 -33.86 7.77 9.01
N GLY A 56 -35.14 8.05 8.83
CA GLY A 56 -35.88 7.66 7.63
C GLY A 56 -35.95 6.13 7.49
N ARG A 57 -35.37 5.59 6.39
CA ARG A 57 -35.32 4.16 6.10
C ARG A 57 -34.05 3.46 6.62
N SER A 58 -33.07 4.22 7.12
CA SER A 58 -31.79 3.66 7.58
C SER A 58 -31.67 3.64 9.10
N MET A 59 -30.93 2.66 9.62
CA MET A 59 -30.51 2.60 11.02
C MET A 59 -29.09 3.17 11.12
N GLN A 60 -28.91 4.17 11.99
CA GLN A 60 -27.62 4.81 12.21
C GLN A 60 -27.15 4.54 13.63
N PRO A 61 -25.86 4.18 13.82
CA PRO A 61 -25.30 4.05 15.16
C PRO A 61 -25.24 5.41 15.85
N THR A 62 -25.45 5.41 17.16
CA THR A 62 -25.15 6.59 17.99
C THR A 62 -23.62 6.76 18.09
N SER A 63 -23.15 7.94 18.51
CA SER A 63 -21.69 8.18 18.69
C SER A 63 -21.04 7.14 19.61
N ARG A 64 -21.73 6.73 20.68
CA ARG A 64 -21.27 5.69 21.60
C ARG A 64 -21.21 4.32 20.95
N ALA A 65 -22.22 3.98 20.13
CA ALA A 65 -22.26 2.73 19.39
C ALA A 65 -21.17 2.69 18.32
N GLN A 66 -20.91 3.81 17.63
CA GLN A 66 -19.86 3.88 16.62
C GLN A 66 -18.48 3.68 17.27
N HIS A 67 -18.19 4.37 18.36
CA HIS A 67 -16.93 4.19 19.10
C HIS A 67 -16.71 2.75 19.55
N LEU A 68 -17.76 2.11 20.09
CA LEU A 68 -17.67 0.69 20.49
C LEU A 68 -17.48 -0.22 19.27
N ALA A 69 -18.18 0.06 18.14
CA ALA A 69 -18.04 -0.71 16.90
C ALA A 69 -16.62 -0.62 16.33
N ASP A 70 -16.01 0.58 16.31
CA ASP A 70 -14.63 0.78 15.83
C ASP A 70 -13.63 -0.02 16.68
N THR A 71 -13.82 -0.01 18.01
CA THR A 71 -13.01 -0.81 18.94
C THR A 71 -13.19 -2.32 18.69
N LEU A 72 -14.43 -2.75 18.44
CA LEU A 72 -14.73 -4.17 18.16
C LEU A 72 -14.15 -4.61 16.82
N THR A 73 -14.19 -3.77 15.79
CA THR A 73 -13.56 -4.05 14.49
C THR A 73 -12.07 -4.32 14.65
N ALA A 74 -11.36 -3.48 15.41
CA ALA A 74 -9.94 -3.68 15.70
C ALA A 74 -9.69 -4.97 16.51
N ALA A 75 -10.50 -5.23 17.54
CA ALA A 75 -10.38 -6.41 18.39
C ALA A 75 -10.67 -7.71 17.61
N PHE A 76 -11.73 -7.74 16.80
CA PHE A 76 -12.06 -8.91 15.97
C PHE A 76 -11.01 -9.15 14.89
N GLY A 77 -10.42 -8.09 14.32
CA GLY A 77 -9.27 -8.19 13.44
C GLY A 77 -8.09 -8.88 14.12
N SER A 78 -7.74 -8.46 15.34
CA SER A 78 -6.65 -9.08 16.12
C SER A 78 -6.94 -10.55 16.49
N ILE A 79 -8.19 -10.85 16.86
CA ILE A 79 -8.62 -12.24 17.14
C ILE A 79 -8.53 -13.08 15.84
N GLY A 80 -8.99 -12.54 14.72
CA GLY A 80 -8.92 -13.21 13.40
C GLY A 80 -7.49 -13.51 13.00
N SER A 81 -6.55 -12.58 13.18
CA SER A 81 -5.12 -12.77 12.92
C SER A 81 -4.55 -13.88 13.81
N CYS A 82 -4.80 -13.82 15.11
CA CYS A 82 -4.35 -14.87 16.06
C CYS A 82 -4.95 -16.25 15.74
N TRP A 83 -6.23 -16.29 15.35
CA TRP A 83 -6.88 -17.54 14.92
C TRP A 83 -6.23 -18.13 13.68
N GLN A 84 -5.92 -17.27 12.71
CA GLN A 84 -5.16 -17.67 11.51
C GLN A 84 -3.76 -18.16 11.88
N GLU A 85 -3.07 -17.49 12.81
CA GLU A 85 -1.76 -17.93 13.30
C GLU A 85 -1.81 -19.33 13.91
N ILE A 86 -2.85 -19.64 14.72
CA ILE A 86 -3.05 -20.96 15.33
C ILE A 86 -3.39 -22.03 14.27
N GLN A 87 -4.24 -21.70 13.31
CA GLN A 87 -4.61 -22.62 12.23
C GLN A 87 -3.45 -22.86 11.24
N CYS A 88 -2.60 -21.85 11.07
CA CYS A 88 -1.45 -21.89 10.20
C CYS A 88 -0.15 -22.24 10.94
N GLN A 89 -0.18 -23.17 11.91
CA GLN A 89 1.05 -23.69 12.51
C GLN A 89 1.98 -24.17 11.42
N GLY A 90 3.00 -23.35 11.14
CA GLY A 90 4.15 -23.67 10.31
C GLY A 90 3.79 -24.19 8.91
N VAL A 91 3.56 -23.28 7.97
CA VAL A 91 3.61 -23.67 6.55
C VAL A 91 5.05 -23.43 6.05
N PRO A 92 6.00 -24.32 6.40
CA PRO A 92 7.38 -24.15 5.97
C PRO A 92 7.45 -24.27 4.44
N GLY A 93 8.40 -23.56 3.86
CA GLY A 93 8.67 -23.71 2.44
C GLY A 93 9.08 -22.42 1.76
N GLU A 94 9.19 -22.47 0.45
CA GLU A 94 9.64 -21.36 -0.36
C GLU A 94 8.46 -20.51 -0.86
N LEU A 95 8.69 -19.20 -0.94
CA LEU A 95 7.83 -18.21 -1.55
C LEU A 95 8.62 -17.44 -2.60
N ASN A 96 8.22 -17.59 -3.85
CA ASN A 96 8.87 -17.00 -5.00
C ASN A 96 8.16 -15.73 -5.38
N ILE A 97 8.87 -14.60 -5.33
CA ILE A 97 8.31 -13.26 -5.55
C ILE A 97 8.97 -12.65 -6.77
N THR A 98 8.18 -12.17 -7.71
CA THR A 98 8.68 -11.36 -8.82
C THR A 98 8.23 -9.90 -8.65
N THR A 99 9.14 -8.97 -8.89
CA THR A 99 8.85 -7.55 -8.78
C THR A 99 9.81 -6.73 -9.65
N THR A 100 9.57 -5.42 -9.77
CA THR A 100 10.52 -4.53 -10.46
C THR A 100 11.83 -4.42 -9.69
N GLN A 101 12.91 -4.12 -10.40
CA GLN A 101 14.23 -3.91 -9.81
C GLN A 101 14.17 -2.89 -8.67
N SER A 102 13.54 -1.74 -8.93
CA SER A 102 13.47 -0.63 -7.96
C SER A 102 12.66 -0.98 -6.72
N PHE A 103 11.53 -1.70 -6.87
CA PHE A 103 10.76 -2.12 -5.70
C PHE A 103 11.53 -3.16 -4.88
N ALA A 104 12.23 -4.08 -5.56
CA ALA A 104 13.09 -5.05 -4.88
C ALA A 104 14.17 -4.37 -4.06
N SER A 105 14.96 -3.48 -4.69
CA SER A 105 16.15 -2.87 -4.06
C SER A 105 15.81 -1.80 -3.02
N LEU A 106 14.76 -1.02 -3.23
CA LEU A 106 14.45 0.15 -2.41
C LEU A 106 13.43 -0.12 -1.29
N ILE A 107 12.52 -1.07 -1.49
CA ILE A 107 11.46 -1.37 -0.52
C ILE A 107 11.59 -2.78 0.05
N LEU A 108 11.64 -3.81 -0.80
CA LEU A 108 11.47 -5.18 -0.34
C LEU A 108 12.70 -5.70 0.41
N LEU A 109 13.87 -5.70 -0.24
CA LEU A 109 15.09 -6.29 0.31
C LEU A 109 15.60 -5.60 1.58
N PRO A 110 15.58 -4.25 1.70
CA PRO A 110 15.99 -3.58 2.93
C PRO A 110 15.14 -3.96 4.15
N ASN A 111 13.88 -4.35 3.93
CA ASN A 111 12.93 -4.66 4.99
C ASN A 111 12.68 -6.18 5.17
N LEU A 112 13.16 -7.03 4.25
CA LEU A 112 12.88 -8.47 4.24
C LEU A 112 13.34 -9.17 5.53
N GLY A 113 14.37 -8.62 6.19
CA GLY A 113 14.82 -9.12 7.49
C GLY A 113 13.75 -9.06 8.60
N GLN A 114 12.76 -8.15 8.49
CA GLN A 114 11.62 -8.12 9.42
C GLN A 114 10.69 -9.32 9.16
N PHE A 115 10.38 -9.60 7.90
CA PHE A 115 9.56 -10.75 7.53
C PHE A 115 10.23 -12.07 7.97
N ASN A 116 11.52 -12.22 7.72
CA ASN A 116 12.26 -13.42 8.09
C ASN A 116 12.30 -13.66 9.62
N ARG A 117 12.24 -12.60 10.43
CA ARG A 117 12.13 -12.73 11.90
C ARG A 117 10.73 -13.15 12.35
N LEU A 118 9.69 -12.68 11.67
CA LEU A 118 8.30 -13.03 11.96
C LEU A 118 7.93 -14.44 11.45
N HIS A 119 8.52 -14.83 10.33
CA HIS A 119 8.21 -16.08 9.62
C HIS A 119 9.49 -16.80 9.21
N PRO A 120 10.30 -17.29 10.17
CA PRO A 120 11.58 -17.95 9.88
C PRO A 120 11.44 -19.26 9.10
N GLU A 121 10.25 -19.85 9.11
CA GLU A 121 9.89 -21.06 8.37
C GLU A 121 9.65 -20.82 6.87
N ILE A 122 9.47 -19.55 6.44
CA ILE A 122 9.22 -19.19 5.04
C ILE A 122 10.50 -18.64 4.42
N LYS A 123 11.02 -19.34 3.42
CA LYS A 123 12.17 -18.88 2.64
C LYS A 123 11.69 -18.06 1.46
N VAL A 124 12.07 -16.79 1.41
CA VAL A 124 11.70 -15.90 0.31
C VAL A 124 12.79 -15.87 -0.73
N ARG A 125 12.40 -16.06 -2.01
CA ARG A 125 13.22 -15.78 -3.17
C ARG A 125 12.63 -14.62 -3.96
N VAL A 126 13.48 -13.69 -4.38
CA VAL A 126 13.06 -12.49 -5.11
C VAL A 126 13.72 -12.46 -6.47
N TRP A 127 12.92 -12.31 -7.51
CA TRP A 127 13.38 -12.09 -8.87
C TRP A 127 12.96 -10.69 -9.32
N ALA A 128 13.91 -9.93 -9.82
CA ALA A 128 13.65 -8.63 -10.41
C ALA A 128 13.34 -8.81 -11.91
N SER A 129 12.07 -8.62 -12.27
CA SER A 129 11.59 -8.66 -13.66
C SER A 129 10.42 -7.68 -13.82
N SER A 130 10.36 -6.98 -14.95
CA SER A 130 9.23 -6.11 -15.31
C SER A 130 8.13 -6.85 -16.08
N GLN A 131 8.33 -8.12 -16.46
CA GLN A 131 7.40 -8.87 -17.29
C GLN A 131 6.30 -9.52 -16.44
N LEU A 132 5.03 -9.33 -16.85
CA LEU A 132 3.86 -9.95 -16.21
C LEU A 132 3.77 -11.46 -16.51
N GLU A 133 4.38 -11.91 -17.58
CA GLU A 133 4.36 -13.31 -18.05
C GLU A 133 4.94 -14.30 -17.02
N ASP A 134 5.81 -13.84 -16.14
CA ASP A 134 6.42 -14.66 -15.09
C ASP A 134 5.42 -15.23 -14.06
N LEU A 135 4.23 -14.60 -13.91
CA LEU A 135 3.19 -15.08 -13.00
C LEU A 135 2.31 -16.19 -13.60
N GLN A 136 2.27 -16.29 -14.93
CA GLN A 136 1.50 -17.32 -15.64
C GLN A 136 2.29 -18.65 -15.74
N HIS A 137 3.60 -18.59 -15.64
CA HIS A 137 4.46 -19.76 -15.61
C HIS A 137 4.72 -20.16 -14.15
N ALA A 138 4.36 -21.36 -13.78
CA ALA A 138 4.21 -21.97 -12.46
C ALA A 138 5.34 -21.79 -11.40
N GLU A 139 6.34 -20.95 -11.63
CA GLU A 139 7.47 -20.77 -10.73
C GLU A 139 7.32 -19.58 -9.77
N MET A 140 6.46 -18.59 -10.09
CA MET A 140 6.26 -17.40 -9.28
C MET A 140 4.95 -17.47 -8.49
N ASP A 141 5.03 -17.20 -7.20
CA ASP A 141 3.89 -17.25 -6.29
C ASP A 141 3.21 -15.90 -6.13
N ILE A 142 4.01 -14.82 -6.16
CA ILE A 142 3.56 -13.44 -5.99
C ILE A 142 4.22 -12.55 -7.03
N GLY A 143 3.43 -11.66 -7.64
CA GLY A 143 3.91 -10.54 -8.42
C GLY A 143 3.63 -9.21 -7.72
N ILE A 144 4.62 -8.31 -7.69
CA ILE A 144 4.40 -6.92 -7.31
C ILE A 144 4.69 -6.07 -8.54
N ARG A 145 3.68 -5.36 -9.01
CA ARG A 145 3.74 -4.61 -10.28
C ARG A 145 3.13 -3.23 -10.10
N PHE A 146 3.48 -2.33 -11.00
CA PHE A 146 2.91 -0.99 -11.03
C PHE A 146 2.22 -0.68 -12.37
N GLY A 147 1.38 0.34 -12.36
CA GLY A 147 0.59 0.78 -13.52
C GLY A 147 -0.82 0.19 -13.55
N ASP A 148 -1.49 0.37 -14.68
CA ASP A 148 -2.80 -0.23 -14.92
C ASP A 148 -2.60 -1.68 -15.34
N ILE A 149 -3.04 -2.60 -14.49
CA ILE A 149 -2.80 -4.04 -14.64
C ILE A 149 -4.09 -4.73 -15.03
N ASP A 150 -4.08 -5.41 -16.16
CA ASP A 150 -5.08 -6.42 -16.45
C ASP A 150 -4.69 -7.72 -15.73
N ALA A 151 -5.34 -7.97 -14.60
CA ALA A 151 -5.02 -9.10 -13.75
C ALA A 151 -5.54 -10.46 -14.30
N GLY A 152 -6.44 -10.46 -15.28
CA GLY A 152 -7.05 -11.69 -15.80
C GLY A 152 -7.65 -12.53 -14.68
N GLU A 153 -7.17 -13.78 -14.52
CA GLU A 153 -7.62 -14.71 -13.47
C GLU A 153 -6.88 -14.56 -12.13
N LEU A 154 -5.89 -13.65 -12.06
CA LEU A 154 -5.13 -13.45 -10.84
C LEU A 154 -5.91 -12.61 -9.84
N TYR A 155 -5.79 -12.93 -8.57
CA TYR A 155 -6.17 -12.00 -7.52
C TYR A 155 -5.25 -10.78 -7.60
N CYS A 156 -5.86 -9.59 -7.65
CA CYS A 156 -5.13 -8.33 -7.72
C CYS A 156 -5.54 -7.45 -6.55
N ARG A 157 -4.55 -7.05 -5.77
CA ARG A 157 -4.75 -6.13 -4.64
C ARG A 157 -3.96 -4.86 -4.87
N HIS A 158 -4.64 -3.74 -4.84
CA HIS A 158 -3.99 -2.44 -4.77
C HIS A 158 -3.22 -2.31 -3.44
N LEU A 159 -1.93 -1.98 -3.54
CA LEU A 159 -1.05 -1.78 -2.39
C LEU A 159 -1.01 -0.31 -1.98
N PHE A 160 -0.66 0.56 -2.91
CA PHE A 160 -0.57 2.00 -2.68
C PHE A 160 -0.44 2.79 -3.99
N ASP A 161 -0.81 4.04 -3.90
CA ASP A 161 -0.46 5.06 -4.88
C ASP A 161 0.75 5.83 -4.37
N ASP A 162 1.66 6.20 -5.26
CA ASP A 162 2.88 6.92 -4.92
C ASP A 162 3.02 8.18 -5.77
N ASP A 163 3.53 9.22 -5.14
CA ASP A 163 3.79 10.50 -5.79
C ASP A 163 5.10 10.45 -6.57
N THR A 164 5.05 10.90 -7.81
CA THR A 164 6.24 11.10 -8.64
C THR A 164 6.68 12.56 -8.58
N VAL A 165 7.90 12.76 -8.12
CA VAL A 165 8.48 14.10 -7.92
C VAL A 165 9.90 14.17 -8.48
N PRO A 166 10.41 15.37 -8.83
CA PRO A 166 11.83 15.57 -9.12
C PRO A 166 12.68 15.29 -7.89
N LEU A 167 13.68 14.45 -8.07
CA LEU A 167 14.64 14.04 -7.03
C LEU A 167 16.07 14.25 -7.52
N CYS A 168 16.91 14.82 -6.67
CA CYS A 168 18.33 15.01 -6.95
C CYS A 168 19.16 14.92 -5.66
N SER A 169 20.49 14.89 -5.78
CA SER A 169 21.33 15.00 -4.60
C SER A 169 21.09 16.32 -3.87
N SER A 170 21.20 16.30 -2.54
CA SER A 170 21.06 17.52 -1.73
C SER A 170 22.14 18.56 -2.09
N GLN A 171 23.32 18.10 -2.49
CA GLN A 171 24.39 18.96 -2.97
C GLN A 171 23.99 19.71 -4.26
N LEU A 172 23.48 18.99 -5.29
CA LEU A 172 23.04 19.61 -6.55
C LEU A 172 21.94 20.63 -6.31
N ALA A 173 20.96 20.30 -5.43
CA ALA A 173 19.88 21.22 -5.09
C ALA A 173 20.37 22.52 -4.48
N GLN A 174 21.42 22.46 -3.64
CA GLN A 174 22.04 23.64 -3.03
C GLN A 174 22.88 24.43 -4.03
N GLU A 175 23.73 23.75 -4.81
CA GLU A 175 24.61 24.39 -5.81
C GLU A 175 23.81 25.13 -6.90
N GLN A 176 22.70 24.56 -7.34
CA GLN A 176 21.80 25.15 -8.34
C GLN A 176 20.70 26.02 -7.74
N ALA A 177 20.65 26.14 -6.38
CA ALA A 177 19.61 26.87 -5.64
C ALA A 177 18.19 26.53 -6.14
N LEU A 178 17.88 25.23 -6.28
CA LEU A 178 16.64 24.75 -6.89
C LEU A 178 15.43 25.10 -5.99
N THR A 179 14.72 26.15 -6.37
CA THR A 179 13.52 26.66 -5.67
C THR A 179 12.33 26.81 -6.62
N HIS A 180 12.57 26.84 -7.93
CA HIS A 180 11.56 27.02 -8.96
C HIS A 180 11.68 25.97 -10.07
N ALA A 181 10.52 25.47 -10.51
CA ALA A 181 10.44 24.42 -11.53
C ALA A 181 11.14 24.78 -12.85
N SER A 182 11.17 26.07 -13.23
CA SER A 182 11.84 26.54 -14.44
C SER A 182 13.36 26.31 -14.43
N GLN A 183 13.99 26.21 -13.27
CA GLN A 183 15.42 25.97 -13.16
C GLN A 183 15.83 24.56 -13.60
N LEU A 184 14.88 23.59 -13.58
CA LEU A 184 15.15 22.23 -14.04
C LEU A 184 15.49 22.16 -15.54
N SER A 185 15.05 23.12 -16.36
CA SER A 185 15.46 23.18 -17.77
C SER A 185 16.95 23.42 -17.98
N GLN A 186 17.66 23.88 -16.97
CA GLN A 186 19.11 24.10 -16.99
C GLN A 186 19.89 22.91 -16.38
N CYS A 187 19.19 21.97 -15.77
CA CYS A 187 19.79 20.77 -15.18
C CYS A 187 19.89 19.64 -16.21
N TRP A 188 20.73 18.66 -15.95
CA TRP A 188 20.66 17.36 -16.60
C TRP A 188 19.42 16.61 -16.10
N LEU A 189 18.51 16.25 -17.01
CA LEU A 189 17.31 15.47 -16.71
C LEU A 189 17.62 14.00 -16.98
N ILE A 190 17.45 13.19 -15.96
CA ILE A 190 17.68 11.75 -16.06
C ILE A 190 16.37 11.09 -16.43
N ASP A 191 16.38 10.35 -17.54
CA ASP A 191 15.24 9.65 -18.09
C ASP A 191 15.48 8.14 -18.07
N ALA A 192 14.57 7.38 -17.44
CA ALA A 192 14.67 5.93 -17.34
C ALA A 192 13.67 5.24 -18.26
N ASP A 193 14.10 4.22 -19.03
CA ASP A 193 13.26 3.56 -20.03
C ASP A 193 12.13 2.70 -19.42
N ASP A 194 12.31 2.19 -18.18
CA ASP A 194 11.39 1.27 -17.52
C ASP A 194 10.27 1.95 -16.70
N LYS A 195 9.93 3.19 -17.01
CA LYS A 195 9.00 4.01 -16.22
C LYS A 195 7.75 4.46 -17.00
N PRO A 196 6.74 3.63 -17.22
CA PRO A 196 5.50 4.10 -17.81
C PRO A 196 4.86 5.18 -16.92
N GLY A 197 4.49 6.31 -17.56
CA GLY A 197 3.79 7.42 -16.89
C GLY A 197 4.67 8.42 -16.13
N GLN A 198 5.99 8.28 -16.14
CA GLN A 198 6.91 9.28 -15.58
C GLN A 198 7.52 10.13 -16.70
N ASP A 199 6.71 10.98 -17.30
CA ASP A 199 7.14 11.83 -18.39
C ASP A 199 7.53 13.22 -17.88
N TRP A 200 8.75 13.64 -18.19
CA TRP A 200 9.23 14.97 -17.87
C TRP A 200 8.41 16.08 -18.52
N LEU A 201 7.93 15.89 -19.74
CA LEU A 201 7.11 16.90 -20.41
C LEU A 201 5.75 17.04 -19.74
N ALA A 202 5.14 15.92 -19.30
CA ALA A 202 3.93 15.94 -18.50
C ALA A 202 4.15 16.62 -17.14
N TRP A 203 5.31 16.40 -16.51
CA TRP A 203 5.65 17.08 -15.26
C TRP A 203 5.82 18.59 -15.45
N PHE A 204 6.54 19.04 -16.49
CA PHE A 204 6.67 20.46 -16.80
C PHE A 204 5.32 21.10 -17.09
N ALA A 205 4.45 20.43 -17.85
CA ALA A 205 3.10 20.89 -18.11
C ALA A 205 2.28 21.06 -16.81
N ALA A 206 2.38 20.08 -15.88
CA ALA A 206 1.74 20.15 -14.57
C ALA A 206 2.31 21.29 -13.71
N ALA A 207 3.58 21.63 -13.89
CA ALA A 207 4.21 22.78 -13.24
C ALA A 207 3.91 24.13 -13.92
N GLY A 208 3.11 24.14 -15.01
CA GLY A 208 2.78 25.34 -15.77
C GLY A 208 3.94 25.88 -16.62
N ILE A 209 4.88 25.00 -17.02
CA ILE A 209 6.09 25.37 -17.77
C ILE A 209 6.07 24.68 -19.13
N THR A 210 6.41 25.44 -20.17
CA THR A 210 6.66 24.90 -21.51
C THR A 210 8.16 25.05 -21.79
N PRO A 211 8.98 24.01 -21.57
CA PRO A 211 10.41 24.10 -21.81
C PRO A 211 10.71 24.08 -23.31
N ASP A 212 11.81 24.70 -23.73
CA ASP A 212 12.38 24.44 -25.02
C ASP A 212 13.01 23.04 -25.02
N THR A 213 12.33 22.09 -25.64
CA THR A 213 12.74 20.68 -25.64
C THR A 213 14.07 20.43 -26.34
N GLN A 214 14.51 21.34 -27.25
CA GLN A 214 15.81 21.24 -27.92
C GLN A 214 16.96 21.72 -27.01
N ALA A 215 16.66 22.54 -26.02
CA ALA A 215 17.63 23.05 -25.05
C ALA A 215 17.79 22.17 -23.80
N LEU A 216 16.96 21.13 -23.63
CA LEU A 216 17.03 20.23 -22.47
C LEU A 216 18.21 19.26 -22.59
N ASN A 217 18.94 19.12 -21.47
CA ASN A 217 20.04 18.15 -21.36
C ASN A 217 19.53 16.83 -20.81
N TRP A 218 19.83 15.72 -21.49
CA TRP A 218 19.32 14.39 -21.14
C TRP A 218 20.43 13.40 -20.80
N VAL A 219 20.19 12.62 -19.75
CA VAL A 219 20.88 11.37 -19.46
C VAL A 219 19.84 10.26 -19.54
N ARG A 220 20.00 9.32 -20.46
CA ARG A 220 19.10 8.17 -20.58
C ARG A 220 19.71 6.94 -19.92
N VAL A 221 18.91 6.24 -19.13
CA VAL A 221 19.31 5.05 -18.38
C VAL A 221 18.24 3.96 -18.51
N ALA A 222 18.64 2.70 -18.35
CA ALA A 222 17.75 1.55 -18.59
C ALA A 222 16.65 1.41 -17.51
N ASN A 223 16.90 1.85 -16.29
CA ASN A 223 15.97 1.66 -15.17
C ASN A 223 16.10 2.73 -14.08
N LEU A 224 15.13 2.73 -13.17
CA LEU A 224 15.04 3.72 -12.11
C LEU A 224 16.18 3.62 -11.08
N ASP A 225 16.76 2.43 -10.87
CA ASP A 225 17.93 2.26 -9.97
C ASP A 225 19.17 2.98 -10.51
N MET A 226 19.36 2.90 -11.84
CA MET A 226 20.44 3.66 -12.51
C MET A 226 20.18 5.17 -12.45
N ALA A 227 18.91 5.59 -12.59
CA ALA A 227 18.55 6.99 -12.45
C ALA A 227 18.84 7.52 -11.05
N LEU A 228 18.45 6.76 -10.03
CA LEU A 228 18.72 7.08 -8.63
C LEU A 228 20.22 7.16 -8.36
N SER A 229 21.00 6.17 -8.82
CA SER A 229 22.45 6.15 -8.65
C SER A 229 23.13 7.37 -9.30
N THR A 230 22.69 7.73 -10.51
CA THR A 230 23.16 8.90 -11.23
C THR A 230 22.85 10.20 -10.49
N ALA A 231 21.63 10.32 -9.96
CA ALA A 231 21.21 11.48 -9.18
C ALA A 231 21.96 11.59 -7.84
N LEU A 232 22.18 10.49 -7.14
CA LEU A 232 22.98 10.45 -5.90
C LEU A 232 24.42 10.91 -6.13
N SER A 233 24.97 10.66 -7.31
CA SER A 233 26.31 11.11 -7.71
C SER A 233 26.35 12.59 -8.14
N GLY A 234 25.23 13.32 -8.03
CA GLY A 234 25.15 14.74 -8.38
C GLY A 234 25.02 15.06 -9.88
N HIS A 235 24.78 14.04 -10.73
CA HIS A 235 24.79 14.19 -12.18
C HIS A 235 23.43 14.49 -12.81
N GLY A 236 22.49 15.02 -12.03
CA GLY A 236 21.21 15.47 -12.55
C GLY A 236 20.01 15.22 -11.65
N VAL A 237 18.84 15.42 -12.22
CA VAL A 237 17.53 15.30 -11.57
C VAL A 237 16.73 14.22 -12.27
N PHE A 238 16.08 13.32 -11.53
CA PHE A 238 15.19 12.30 -12.09
C PHE A 238 13.77 12.43 -11.51
N LEU A 239 12.78 11.97 -12.26
CA LEU A 239 11.44 11.79 -11.74
C LEU A 239 11.38 10.45 -11.00
N GLY A 240 11.03 10.47 -9.75
CA GLY A 240 11.02 9.26 -8.93
C GLY A 240 9.94 9.25 -7.86
N SER A 241 9.73 8.07 -7.31
CA SER A 241 8.85 7.81 -6.19
C SER A 241 9.40 8.42 -4.90
N ARG A 242 8.62 9.27 -4.27
CA ARG A 242 8.99 9.84 -2.96
C ARG A 242 9.12 8.76 -1.89
N LEU A 243 8.22 7.77 -1.91
CA LEU A 243 8.23 6.67 -0.94
C LEU A 243 9.48 5.80 -1.09
N MET A 244 9.83 5.44 -2.33
CA MET A 244 11.04 4.62 -2.60
C MET A 244 12.33 5.36 -2.27
N ALA A 245 12.38 6.68 -2.51
CA ALA A 245 13.54 7.50 -2.22
C ALA A 245 13.68 7.87 -0.72
N GLN A 246 12.71 7.52 0.11
CA GLN A 246 12.58 8.01 1.48
C GLN A 246 13.82 7.78 2.35
N GLN A 247 14.47 6.61 2.23
CA GLN A 247 15.70 6.33 2.99
C GLN A 247 16.81 7.32 2.67
N TYR A 248 16.96 7.73 1.42
CA TYR A 248 17.98 8.68 0.97
C TYR A 248 17.61 10.12 1.33
N ILE A 249 16.31 10.44 1.28
CA ILE A 249 15.81 11.76 1.73
C ILE A 249 16.07 11.93 3.22
N ARG A 250 15.80 10.91 4.04
CA ARG A 250 16.09 10.94 5.48
C ARG A 250 17.58 10.99 5.81
N ALA A 251 18.39 10.30 5.04
CA ALA A 251 19.83 10.36 5.16
C ALA A 251 20.41 11.72 4.73
N GLY A 252 19.60 12.62 4.16
CA GLY A 252 20.03 13.90 3.65
C GLY A 252 20.87 13.83 2.37
N THR A 253 20.99 12.66 1.74
CA THR A 253 21.74 12.46 0.51
C THR A 253 20.96 12.81 -0.74
N LEU A 254 19.63 12.64 -0.68
CA LEU A 254 18.68 13.02 -1.72
C LEU A 254 17.69 14.06 -1.19
N THR A 255 17.13 14.86 -2.10
CA THR A 255 16.05 15.80 -1.78
C THR A 255 15.04 15.86 -2.92
N ALA A 256 13.80 16.22 -2.58
CA ALA A 256 12.76 16.67 -3.53
C ALA A 256 12.68 18.20 -3.41
N PRO A 257 13.43 18.95 -4.20
CA PRO A 257 13.56 20.39 -4.01
C PRO A 257 12.31 21.19 -4.37
N LEU A 258 11.39 20.59 -5.11
CA LEU A 258 10.20 21.25 -5.65
C LEU A 258 8.93 20.57 -5.15
N PRO A 259 7.86 21.35 -4.87
CA PRO A 259 6.60 20.81 -4.35
C PRO A 259 5.71 20.17 -5.42
N GLN A 260 5.99 20.41 -6.72
CA GLN A 260 5.14 19.93 -7.80
C GLN A 260 5.22 18.41 -7.93
N VAL A 261 4.07 17.78 -8.03
CA VAL A 261 3.88 16.34 -8.19
C VAL A 261 3.35 16.07 -9.60
N LEU A 262 3.83 15.03 -10.26
CA LEU A 262 3.25 14.56 -11.51
C LEU A 262 1.87 13.96 -11.22
N PRO A 263 0.79 14.47 -11.84
CA PRO A 263 -0.55 13.94 -11.66
C PRO A 263 -0.65 12.47 -12.11
N GLY A 264 -1.46 11.69 -11.39
CA GLY A 264 -1.76 10.32 -11.77
C GLY A 264 -0.91 9.25 -11.10
N GLY A 265 0.17 9.62 -10.39
CA GLY A 265 0.95 8.72 -9.52
C GLY A 265 1.30 7.34 -10.10
N ILE A 266 2.09 6.59 -9.39
CA ILE A 266 2.36 5.19 -9.73
C ILE A 266 1.54 4.32 -8.79
N ARG A 267 0.65 3.47 -9.34
CA ARG A 267 -0.16 2.53 -8.57
C ARG A 267 0.56 1.20 -8.47
N TYR A 268 0.80 0.74 -7.27
CA TYR A 268 1.40 -0.58 -7.04
C TYR A 268 0.33 -1.60 -6.67
N HIS A 269 0.47 -2.80 -7.24
CA HIS A 269 -0.45 -3.92 -7.04
C HIS A 269 0.32 -5.19 -6.67
N LEU A 270 -0.32 -6.01 -5.85
CA LEU A 270 0.10 -7.36 -5.53
C LEU A 270 -0.81 -8.34 -6.24
N LEU A 271 -0.21 -9.34 -6.89
CA LEU A 271 -0.89 -10.31 -7.75
C LEU A 271 -0.50 -11.72 -7.33
N TYR A 272 -1.48 -12.63 -7.30
CA TYR A 272 -1.25 -14.07 -7.10
C TYR A 272 -2.47 -14.90 -7.52
N HIS A 273 -2.30 -16.20 -7.67
CA HIS A 273 -3.41 -17.11 -7.93
C HIS A 273 -4.21 -17.38 -6.65
N ALA A 274 -5.52 -17.06 -6.63
CA ALA A 274 -6.39 -17.26 -5.47
C ALA A 274 -6.51 -18.74 -5.04
N ALA A 275 -6.32 -19.68 -5.98
CA ALA A 275 -6.32 -21.13 -5.73
C ALA A 275 -4.91 -21.69 -5.47
N SER A 276 -3.88 -20.86 -5.21
CA SER A 276 -2.52 -21.33 -4.97
C SER A 276 -2.46 -22.27 -3.76
N PRO A 277 -1.79 -23.43 -3.85
CA PRO A 277 -1.55 -24.30 -2.70
C PRO A 277 -0.66 -23.65 -1.63
N LYS A 278 0.00 -22.53 -1.98
CA LYS A 278 0.83 -21.73 -1.10
C LYS A 278 0.08 -20.52 -0.51
N LEU A 279 -1.24 -20.44 -0.65
CA LEU A 279 -2.05 -19.26 -0.28
C LEU A 279 -1.81 -18.80 1.16
N ALA A 280 -1.63 -19.72 2.11
CA ALA A 280 -1.36 -19.37 3.49
C ALA A 280 -0.04 -18.58 3.66
N ARG A 281 1.03 -18.96 2.94
CA ARG A 281 2.31 -18.22 2.94
C ARG A 281 2.20 -16.89 2.21
N ILE A 282 1.46 -16.86 1.10
CA ILE A 282 1.20 -15.66 0.31
C ILE A 282 0.49 -14.61 1.19
N ARG A 283 -0.54 -15.00 1.95
CA ARG A 283 -1.26 -14.09 2.83
C ARG A 283 -0.40 -13.53 3.96
N ARG A 284 0.46 -14.32 4.58
CA ARG A 284 1.42 -13.81 5.58
C ARG A 284 2.36 -12.76 5.00
N PHE A 285 2.83 -13.00 3.79
CA PHE A 285 3.65 -12.02 3.10
C PHE A 285 2.86 -10.76 2.72
N GLU A 286 1.64 -10.91 2.24
CA GLU A 286 0.72 -9.81 1.92
C GLU A 286 0.45 -8.94 3.15
N ASP A 287 0.08 -9.54 4.29
CA ASP A 287 -0.23 -8.84 5.52
C ASP A 287 1.00 -8.05 6.05
N TRP A 288 2.17 -8.70 6.03
CA TRP A 288 3.42 -8.04 6.39
C TRP A 288 3.76 -6.87 5.44
N LEU A 289 3.60 -7.05 4.14
CA LEU A 289 3.90 -6.02 3.16
C LEU A 289 2.97 -4.81 3.31
N LEU A 290 1.69 -5.04 3.55
CA LEU A 290 0.72 -3.97 3.81
C LEU A 290 1.07 -3.18 5.07
N ALA A 291 1.44 -3.86 6.15
CA ALA A 291 1.88 -3.22 7.39
C ALA A 291 3.17 -2.40 7.17
N LEU A 292 4.13 -2.93 6.41
CA LEU A 292 5.35 -2.24 6.03
C LEU A 292 5.04 -0.95 5.26
N ILE A 293 4.21 -1.03 4.21
CA ILE A 293 3.84 0.12 3.37
C ILE A 293 3.12 1.19 4.22
N ALA A 294 2.20 0.80 5.09
CA ALA A 294 1.52 1.72 6.00
C ALA A 294 2.51 2.45 6.92
N SER A 295 3.49 1.73 7.47
CA SER A 295 4.56 2.30 8.29
C SER A 295 5.42 3.29 7.51
N LEU A 296 5.84 2.95 6.29
CA LEU A 296 6.64 3.82 5.42
C LEU A 296 5.88 5.11 5.07
N LYS A 297 4.58 5.02 4.74
CA LYS A 297 3.74 6.19 4.45
C LYS A 297 3.60 7.12 5.65
N THR A 298 3.33 6.57 6.84
CA THR A 298 3.25 7.36 8.07
C THR A 298 4.56 8.11 8.31
N GLN A 299 5.65 7.46 8.08
CA GLN A 299 6.98 8.02 8.21
C GLN A 299 7.33 9.05 7.10
N ALA A 300 6.70 9.01 5.93
CA ALA A 300 6.90 10.00 4.86
C ALA A 300 6.13 11.30 5.11
N SER A 301 5.08 11.24 5.93
CA SER A 301 4.21 12.38 6.27
C SER A 301 4.67 13.13 7.54
N ALA A 302 5.64 12.58 8.29
CA ALA A 302 6.22 13.16 9.50
C ALA A 302 7.52 13.90 9.18
#